data_2d538624c04a01f61925b57827045b76
#
_entry.id   2d538624c04a01f61925b57827045b76
#
_cell.length_a   1.000
_cell.length_b   1.000
_cell.length_c   1.000
_cell.angle_alpha   90.00
_cell.angle_beta   90.00
_cell.angle_gamma   90.00
#
_symmetry.space_group_name_H-M   'P 1'
#
loop_
_entity.id
_entity.type
_entity.pdbx_description
1 polymer ?
#
loop_
_entity_poly.entity_id
_entity_poly.type
_entity_poly.pdbx_seq_one_letter_code
_entity_poly.pdbx_strand_id
1 'polypeptide(L)'
;MGRAKMLLKPIEGIECPALVTVLPHQQKGKTVVLDLGANVDCDGKMLGQFAVMGAVMAEEVLGVANPRVALLNIGEEETKGHDYIRDAAAILKSVSAINYIGYLEANELLTGKTDVLVCDGFTGNVTLKTMAGVVRMFLSLLKSRGEGK
;
A
#
# COMPACT_ATOMS: atom_id res chain seq x y z
N MET A 1 9.58 -11.98 -4.07
CA MET A 1 9.10 -10.60 -3.84
C MET A 1 8.77 -9.89 -5.14
N GLY A 2 9.66 -9.84 -6.14
CA GLY A 2 9.38 -9.20 -7.41
C GLY A 2 8.19 -9.79 -8.18
N ARG A 3 7.91 -11.08 -7.99
CA ARG A 3 6.78 -11.75 -8.64
C ARG A 3 5.41 -11.30 -8.11
N ALA A 4 5.37 -10.70 -6.92
CA ALA A 4 4.13 -10.22 -6.35
C ALA A 4 3.70 -8.85 -6.89
N LYS A 5 4.59 -8.17 -7.64
CA LYS A 5 4.29 -6.87 -8.21
C LYS A 5 3.51 -7.01 -9.51
N MET A 6 2.46 -6.24 -9.64
CA MET A 6 1.67 -6.15 -10.86
C MET A 6 1.47 -4.69 -11.24
N LEU A 7 1.48 -4.42 -12.55
CA LEU A 7 1.16 -3.09 -13.06
C LEU A 7 -0.33 -3.05 -13.40
N LEU A 8 -1.07 -2.24 -12.64
CA LEU A 8 -2.48 -2.00 -12.95
C LEU A 8 -2.57 -0.89 -13.98
N LYS A 9 -3.15 -1.21 -15.14
CA LYS A 9 -3.34 -0.25 -16.20
C LYS A 9 -4.55 0.63 -15.91
N PRO A 10 -4.56 1.87 -16.39
CA PRO A 10 -5.71 2.74 -16.21
C PRO A 10 -6.96 2.13 -16.83
N ILE A 11 -8.06 2.24 -16.11
CA ILE A 11 -9.40 1.97 -16.64
C ILE A 11 -10.08 3.31 -16.92
N GLU A 12 -11.26 3.28 -17.52
CA GLU A 12 -11.96 4.50 -17.83
C GLU A 12 -12.10 5.39 -16.58
N GLY A 13 -11.69 6.65 -16.69
CA GLY A 13 -11.69 7.61 -15.60
C GLY A 13 -10.45 7.60 -14.72
N ILE A 14 -9.51 6.69 -14.95
CA ILE A 14 -8.24 6.61 -14.22
C ILE A 14 -7.10 6.93 -15.18
N GLU A 15 -6.31 7.95 -14.85
CA GLU A 15 -5.30 8.50 -15.76
C GLU A 15 -3.94 7.81 -15.69
N CYS A 16 -3.60 7.20 -14.55
CA CYS A 16 -2.25 6.68 -14.32
C CYS A 16 -2.25 5.21 -13.95
N PRO A 17 -1.30 4.41 -14.48
CA PRO A 17 -1.09 3.05 -14.01
C PRO A 17 -0.44 3.06 -12.62
N ALA A 18 -0.63 2.01 -11.86
CA ALA A 18 0.03 1.84 -10.57
C ALA A 18 0.70 0.48 -10.47
N LEU A 19 1.87 0.44 -9.84
CA LEU A 19 2.51 -0.82 -9.46
C LEU A 19 1.94 -1.26 -8.13
N VAL A 20 1.48 -2.50 -8.07
CA VAL A 20 0.82 -3.04 -6.89
C VAL A 20 1.51 -4.31 -6.41
N THR A 21 1.49 -4.54 -5.11
CA THR A 21 1.84 -5.84 -4.52
C THR A 21 0.79 -6.24 -3.50
N VAL A 22 0.74 -7.53 -3.22
CA VAL A 22 -0.14 -8.09 -2.19
C VAL A 22 0.77 -8.72 -1.14
N LEU A 23 0.65 -8.26 0.10
CA LEU A 23 1.48 -8.71 1.21
C LEU A 23 0.62 -9.43 2.25
N PRO A 24 1.12 -10.53 2.83
CA PRO A 24 0.42 -11.17 3.95
C PRO A 24 0.51 -10.29 5.20
N HIS A 25 -0.48 -10.37 6.07
CA HIS A 25 -0.45 -9.66 7.34
C HIS A 25 -0.72 -10.60 8.51
N GLN A 26 -0.54 -10.09 9.74
CA GLN A 26 -0.60 -10.89 10.95
C GLN A 26 -1.97 -11.49 11.26
N GLN A 27 -3.03 -10.97 10.66
CA GLN A 27 -4.40 -11.47 10.83
C GLN A 27 -4.77 -12.56 9.82
N LYS A 28 -3.78 -13.16 9.16
CA LYS A 28 -3.92 -14.24 8.17
C LYS A 28 -4.60 -13.84 6.88
N GLY A 29 -4.75 -12.56 6.64
CA GLY A 29 -5.25 -12.02 5.38
C GLY A 29 -4.13 -11.42 4.56
N LYS A 30 -4.51 -10.57 3.61
CA LYS A 30 -3.58 -9.91 2.70
C LYS A 30 -3.89 -8.42 2.61
N THR A 31 -2.84 -7.62 2.44
CA THR A 31 -2.94 -6.18 2.22
C THR A 31 -2.44 -5.84 0.81
N VAL A 32 -3.23 -5.11 0.07
CA VAL A 32 -2.86 -4.57 -1.24
C VAL A 32 -2.12 -3.27 -1.02
N VAL A 33 -0.91 -3.14 -1.54
CA VAL A 33 -0.09 -1.93 -1.41
C VAL A 33 0.17 -1.35 -2.79
N LEU A 34 -0.15 -0.08 -2.99
CA LEU A 34 0.10 0.66 -4.23
C LEU A 34 0.29 2.15 -3.92
N ASP A 35 1.14 2.90 -4.57
CA ASP A 35 1.96 2.59 -5.73
C ASP A 35 3.39 2.23 -5.30
N LEU A 36 4.02 1.32 -6.04
CA LEU A 36 5.35 0.79 -5.67
C LEU A 36 6.45 1.22 -6.67
N GLY A 37 6.28 2.32 -7.33
CA GLY A 37 7.34 2.86 -8.19
C GLY A 37 6.93 3.30 -9.58
N ALA A 38 5.65 3.14 -9.96
CA ALA A 38 5.19 3.60 -11.27
C ALA A 38 5.12 5.12 -11.34
N ASN A 39 4.77 5.78 -10.23
CA ASN A 39 4.59 7.23 -10.17
C ASN A 39 5.32 7.80 -8.95
N VAL A 40 6.44 8.45 -9.20
CA VAL A 40 7.28 9.03 -8.13
C VAL A 40 6.63 10.27 -7.55
N ASP A 41 6.13 11.15 -8.42
CA ASP A 41 5.44 12.38 -8.02
C ASP A 41 3.94 12.21 -8.18
N CYS A 42 3.23 12.09 -7.06
CA CYS A 42 1.79 11.94 -7.04
C CYS A 42 1.12 13.15 -6.43
N ASP A 43 -0.03 13.54 -6.98
CA ASP A 43 -0.92 14.50 -6.33
C ASP A 43 -2.05 13.76 -5.60
N GLY A 44 -2.88 14.52 -4.88
CA GLY A 44 -3.99 13.94 -4.12
C GLY A 44 -5.00 13.21 -4.99
N LYS A 45 -5.25 13.71 -6.20
CA LYS A 45 -6.17 13.09 -7.15
C LYS A 45 -5.66 11.71 -7.59
N MET A 46 -4.37 11.60 -7.87
CA MET A 46 -3.75 10.33 -8.26
C MET A 46 -3.85 9.31 -7.13
N LEU A 47 -3.55 9.72 -5.90
CA LEU A 47 -3.67 8.83 -4.74
C LEU A 47 -5.11 8.38 -4.54
N GLY A 48 -6.08 9.25 -4.76
CA GLY A 48 -7.50 8.90 -4.73
C GLY A 48 -7.85 7.84 -5.76
N GLN A 49 -7.31 7.96 -6.98
CA GLN A 49 -7.51 6.97 -8.04
C GLN A 49 -6.87 5.62 -7.66
N PHE A 50 -5.67 5.64 -7.07
CA PHE A 50 -5.02 4.40 -6.61
C PHE A 50 -5.86 3.73 -5.53
N ALA A 51 -6.48 4.49 -4.64
CA ALA A 51 -7.37 3.94 -3.62
C ALA A 51 -8.56 3.19 -4.25
N VAL A 52 -9.15 3.75 -5.28
CA VAL A 52 -10.25 3.09 -6.02
C VAL A 52 -9.75 1.80 -6.69
N MET A 53 -8.61 1.88 -7.36
CA MET A 53 -8.01 0.70 -8.01
C MET A 53 -7.70 -0.41 -7.00
N GLY A 54 -7.13 -0.05 -5.87
CA GLY A 54 -6.80 -1.01 -4.81
C GLY A 54 -8.04 -1.63 -4.18
N ALA A 55 -9.08 -0.83 -3.95
CA ALA A 55 -10.34 -1.34 -3.40
C ALA A 55 -11.02 -2.32 -4.34
N VAL A 56 -11.07 -1.99 -5.65
CA VAL A 56 -11.61 -2.88 -6.66
C VAL A 56 -10.82 -4.19 -6.71
N MET A 57 -9.50 -4.10 -6.70
CA MET A 57 -8.65 -5.29 -6.69
C MET A 57 -8.89 -6.16 -5.46
N ALA A 58 -9.00 -5.55 -4.28
CA ALA A 58 -9.25 -6.30 -3.06
C ALA A 58 -10.60 -7.01 -3.07
N GLU A 59 -11.63 -6.37 -3.60
CA GLU A 59 -12.96 -6.99 -3.74
C GLU A 59 -12.95 -8.12 -4.75
N GLU A 60 -12.43 -7.87 -5.95
CA GLU A 60 -12.56 -8.79 -7.08
C GLU A 60 -11.55 -9.93 -7.03
N VAL A 61 -10.32 -9.66 -6.60
CA VAL A 61 -9.24 -10.65 -6.62
C VAL A 61 -9.10 -11.36 -5.29
N LEU A 62 -9.20 -10.63 -4.18
CA LEU A 62 -9.00 -11.19 -2.84
C LEU A 62 -10.31 -11.55 -2.14
N GLY A 63 -11.44 -11.18 -2.71
CA GLY A 63 -12.74 -11.49 -2.12
C GLY A 63 -13.05 -10.75 -0.82
N VAL A 64 -12.42 -9.61 -0.58
CA VAL A 64 -12.65 -8.82 0.62
C VAL A 64 -13.84 -7.90 0.40
N ALA A 65 -14.90 -8.08 1.18
CA ALA A 65 -16.07 -7.21 1.13
C ALA A 65 -15.76 -5.89 1.83
N ASN A 66 -16.13 -4.77 1.19
CA ASN A 66 -15.96 -3.41 1.73
C ASN A 66 -14.53 -3.17 2.26
N PRO A 67 -13.51 -3.26 1.38
CA PRO A 67 -12.11 -3.18 1.83
C PRO A 67 -11.81 -1.88 2.56
N ARG A 68 -11.07 -1.99 3.65
CA ARG A 68 -10.58 -0.83 4.40
C ARG A 68 -9.41 -0.23 3.65
N VAL A 69 -9.47 1.07 3.38
CA VAL A 69 -8.46 1.81 2.62
C VAL A 69 -7.79 2.83 3.52
N ALA A 70 -6.48 2.82 3.57
CA ALA A 70 -5.68 3.78 4.33
C ALA A 70 -4.63 4.45 3.44
N LEU A 71 -4.18 5.62 3.84
CA LEU A 71 -3.05 6.32 3.24
C LEU A 71 -1.82 6.14 4.11
N LEU A 72 -0.68 5.88 3.49
CA LEU A 72 0.59 5.84 4.18
C LEU A 72 1.03 7.27 4.53
N ASN A 73 1.34 7.50 5.80
CA ASN A 73 1.76 8.81 6.28
C ASN A 73 2.89 8.66 7.30
N ILE A 74 3.54 9.76 7.64
CA ILE A 74 4.61 9.79 8.64
C ILE A 74 4.06 9.40 10.01
N GLY A 75 2.81 9.74 10.30
CA GLY A 75 2.12 9.39 11.53
C GLY A 75 0.62 9.31 11.29
N GLU A 76 -0.12 8.93 12.32
CA GLU A 76 -1.57 8.80 12.23
C GLU A 76 -2.30 10.14 12.23
N GLU A 77 -1.60 11.23 12.55
CA GLU A 77 -2.19 12.55 12.67
C GLU A 77 -2.29 13.25 11.31
N GLU A 78 -3.43 13.89 11.06
CA GLU A 78 -3.67 14.62 9.81
C GLU A 78 -2.72 15.79 9.59
N THR A 79 -2.14 16.33 10.65
CA THR A 79 -1.20 17.45 10.56
C THR A 79 0.18 17.02 10.06
N LYS A 80 0.46 15.72 10.04
CA LYS A 80 1.71 15.16 9.54
C LYS A 80 1.56 14.74 8.09
N GLY A 81 2.64 14.82 7.34
CA GLY A 81 2.67 14.44 5.95
C GLY A 81 2.61 15.61 5.00
N HIS A 82 2.69 15.31 3.72
CA HIS A 82 2.69 16.29 2.64
C HIS A 82 1.27 16.72 2.27
N ASP A 83 1.15 17.89 1.63
CA ASP A 83 -0.13 18.44 1.22
C ASP A 83 -0.91 17.51 0.31
N TYR A 84 -0.24 16.80 -0.60
CA TYR A 84 -0.92 15.87 -1.50
C TYR A 84 -1.57 14.69 -0.74
N ILE A 85 -1.01 14.28 0.39
CA ILE A 85 -1.61 13.24 1.23
C ILE A 85 -2.88 13.77 1.90
N ARG A 86 -2.84 15.01 2.37
CA ARG A 86 -4.04 15.65 2.95
C ARG A 86 -5.12 15.87 1.92
N ASP A 87 -4.75 16.24 0.70
CA ASP A 87 -5.69 16.37 -0.41
C ASP A 87 -6.34 15.02 -0.75
N ALA A 88 -5.55 13.96 -0.79
CA ALA A 88 -6.06 12.62 -1.02
C ALA A 88 -7.03 12.19 0.08
N ALA A 89 -6.69 12.48 1.34
CA ALA A 89 -7.57 12.18 2.46
C ALA A 89 -8.92 12.89 2.34
N ALA A 90 -8.91 14.17 1.97
CA ALA A 90 -10.14 14.93 1.76
C ALA A 90 -11.00 14.31 0.65
N ILE A 91 -10.37 13.92 -0.46
CA ILE A 91 -11.06 13.27 -1.58
C ILE A 91 -11.69 11.95 -1.11
N LEU A 92 -10.92 11.11 -0.42
CA LEU A 92 -11.41 9.80 0.02
C LEU A 92 -12.53 9.90 1.05
N LYS A 93 -12.47 10.89 1.93
CA LYS A 93 -13.55 11.14 2.89
C LYS A 93 -14.87 11.53 2.20
N SER A 94 -14.79 12.14 1.01
CA SER A 94 -15.96 12.56 0.26
C SER A 94 -16.59 11.44 -0.57
N VAL A 95 -15.87 10.32 -0.76
CA VAL A 95 -16.34 9.20 -1.59
C VAL A 95 -16.97 8.14 -0.70
N SER A 96 -18.30 8.08 -0.67
CA SER A 96 -19.02 7.14 0.20
C SER A 96 -18.81 5.67 -0.16
N ALA A 97 -18.46 5.39 -1.40
CA ALA A 97 -18.22 4.02 -1.87
C ALA A 97 -16.89 3.44 -1.34
N ILE A 98 -15.99 4.27 -0.85
CA ILE A 98 -14.68 3.86 -0.32
C ILE A 98 -14.74 3.85 1.20
N ASN A 99 -14.34 2.75 1.80
CA ASN A 99 -14.23 2.62 3.25
C ASN A 99 -12.88 3.16 3.71
N TYR A 100 -12.75 4.48 3.72
CA TYR A 100 -11.51 5.14 4.12
C TYR A 100 -11.38 5.17 5.64
N ILE A 101 -10.28 4.62 6.17
CA ILE A 101 -10.06 4.51 7.62
C ILE A 101 -9.01 5.48 8.17
N GLY A 102 -8.41 6.30 7.33
CA GLY A 102 -7.44 7.29 7.77
C GLY A 102 -6.01 6.94 7.38
N TYR A 103 -5.06 7.41 8.19
CA TYR A 103 -3.65 7.22 7.94
C TYR A 103 -3.09 6.01 8.69
N LEU A 104 -2.09 5.36 8.10
CA LEU A 104 -1.27 4.35 8.78
C LEU A 104 0.20 4.70 8.62
N GLU A 105 1.00 4.33 9.59
CA GLU A 105 2.45 4.41 9.52
C GLU A 105 3.01 3.12 8.88
N ALA A 106 4.23 3.22 8.35
CA ALA A 106 4.86 2.10 7.65
C ALA A 106 5.04 0.86 8.55
N ASN A 107 5.28 1.07 9.83
CA ASN A 107 5.45 -0.04 10.79
C ASN A 107 4.15 -0.81 11.05
N GLU A 108 3.01 -0.29 10.59
CA GLU A 108 1.72 -0.94 10.76
C GLU A 108 1.26 -1.70 9.52
N LEU A 109 2.07 -1.71 8.47
CA LEU A 109 1.73 -2.28 7.17
C LEU A 109 1.30 -3.75 7.24
N LEU A 110 1.98 -4.56 8.05
CA LEU A 110 1.75 -6.00 8.12
C LEU A 110 0.88 -6.42 9.31
N THR A 111 0.20 -5.48 9.94
CA THR A 111 -0.62 -5.77 11.15
C THR A 111 -2.04 -6.23 10.85
N GLY A 112 -2.50 -6.02 9.62
CA GLY A 112 -3.88 -6.32 9.26
C GLY A 112 -4.87 -5.20 9.59
N LYS A 113 -4.39 -4.00 9.90
CA LYS A 113 -5.26 -2.85 10.17
C LYS A 113 -5.98 -2.33 8.94
N THR A 114 -5.42 -2.57 7.75
CA THR A 114 -6.03 -2.14 6.50
C THR A 114 -5.98 -3.26 5.47
N ASP A 115 -6.86 -3.18 4.49
CA ASP A 115 -6.87 -4.11 3.34
C ASP A 115 -6.17 -3.51 2.13
N VAL A 116 -6.16 -2.18 2.02
CA VAL A 116 -5.51 -1.44 0.94
C VAL A 116 -4.71 -0.30 1.54
N LEU A 117 -3.43 -0.24 1.24
CA LEU A 117 -2.57 0.86 1.65
C LEU A 117 -2.09 1.61 0.42
N VAL A 118 -2.37 2.90 0.36
CA VAL A 118 -2.06 3.76 -0.78
C VAL A 118 -0.89 4.68 -0.44
N CYS A 119 0.08 4.75 -1.32
CA CYS A 119 1.24 5.63 -1.17
C CYS A 119 1.72 6.10 -2.55
N ASP A 120 2.57 7.12 -2.56
CA ASP A 120 3.26 7.50 -3.79
C ASP A 120 4.32 6.46 -4.15
N GLY A 121 4.74 6.44 -5.42
CA GLY A 121 5.66 5.43 -5.92
C GLY A 121 7.04 5.48 -5.28
N PHE A 122 7.52 6.65 -4.89
CA PHE A 122 8.80 6.78 -4.19
C PHE A 122 8.73 6.13 -2.81
N THR A 123 7.74 6.51 -2.00
CA THR A 123 7.57 5.98 -0.65
C THR A 123 7.29 4.48 -0.67
N GLY A 124 6.43 4.05 -1.57
CA GLY A 124 6.10 2.62 -1.72
C GLY A 124 7.30 1.79 -2.12
N ASN A 125 8.11 2.28 -3.05
CA ASN A 125 9.30 1.58 -3.51
C ASN A 125 10.34 1.44 -2.39
N VAL A 126 10.60 2.52 -1.65
CA VAL A 126 11.53 2.50 -0.50
C VAL A 126 11.04 1.52 0.56
N THR A 127 9.75 1.57 0.89
CA THR A 127 9.15 0.69 1.88
C THR A 127 9.32 -0.78 1.49
N LEU A 128 8.97 -1.12 0.25
CA LEU A 128 9.06 -2.49 -0.23
C LEU A 128 10.51 -2.99 -0.25
N LYS A 129 11.44 -2.19 -0.74
CA LYS A 129 12.85 -2.57 -0.80
C LYS A 129 13.46 -2.75 0.58
N THR A 130 13.09 -1.89 1.53
CA THR A 130 13.55 -2.01 2.92
C THR A 130 13.04 -3.30 3.55
N MET A 131 11.76 -3.61 3.36
CA MET A 131 11.18 -4.86 3.86
C MET A 131 11.88 -6.08 3.26
N ALA A 132 12.10 -6.08 1.96
CA ALA A 132 12.79 -7.18 1.29
C ALA A 132 14.22 -7.35 1.81
N GLY A 133 14.92 -6.24 2.10
CA GLY A 133 16.25 -6.28 2.69
C GLY A 133 16.27 -6.89 4.08
N VAL A 134 15.29 -6.52 4.92
CA VAL A 134 15.16 -7.09 6.27
C VAL A 134 14.87 -8.59 6.20
N VAL A 135 13.97 -9.01 5.33
CA VAL A 135 13.66 -10.44 5.14
C VAL A 135 14.90 -11.21 4.71
N ARG A 136 15.64 -10.68 3.74
CA ARG A 136 16.90 -11.33 3.29
C ARG A 136 17.92 -11.44 4.41
N MET A 137 18.03 -10.41 5.24
CA MET A 137 18.93 -10.42 6.40
C MET A 137 18.56 -11.54 7.37
N PHE A 138 17.28 -11.66 7.70
CA PHE A 138 16.80 -12.72 8.59
C PHE A 138 17.06 -14.11 8.03
N LEU A 139 16.78 -14.32 6.75
CA LEU A 139 17.03 -15.60 6.10
C LEU A 139 18.51 -15.94 6.11
N SER A 140 19.39 -14.96 5.86
CA SER A 140 20.82 -15.13 5.91
C SER A 140 21.30 -15.53 7.32
N LEU A 141 20.79 -14.88 8.35
CA LEU A 141 21.14 -15.21 9.74
C LEU A 141 20.68 -16.61 10.14
N LEU A 142 19.47 -17.00 9.73
CA LEU A 142 18.98 -18.35 9.98
C LEU A 142 19.79 -19.41 9.27
N LYS A 143 20.17 -19.16 8.01
CA LYS A 143 20.99 -20.07 7.24
C LYS A 143 22.38 -20.21 7.86
N SER A 144 23.00 -19.10 8.28
CA SER A 144 24.30 -19.12 8.93
C SER A 144 24.28 -19.93 10.22
N ARG A 145 23.22 -19.80 11.02
CA ARG A 145 23.06 -20.60 12.26
C ARG A 145 22.90 -22.08 11.94
N GLY A 146 22.15 -22.42 10.89
CA GLY A 146 22.00 -23.80 10.45
C GLY A 146 23.31 -24.42 9.96
N GLU A 147 24.10 -23.67 9.22
CA GLU A 147 25.40 -24.14 8.70
C GLU A 147 26.46 -24.25 9.78
N GLY A 148 26.36 -23.45 10.84
CA GLY A 148 27.29 -23.46 11.96
C GLY A 148 27.17 -24.70 12.86
N LYS A 149 26.22 -25.52 12.58
CA LYS A 149 26.03 -26.80 13.29
C LYS A 149 26.69 -27.95 12.52
#